data_a5402ef906a8d6e8ad6d9b0ce55b2e52
#
_entry.id   a5402ef906a8d6e8ad6d9b0ce55b2e52
#
_cell.length_a   1.000
_cell.length_b   1.000
_cell.length_c   1.000
_cell.angle_alpha   90.00
_cell.angle_beta   90.00
_cell.angle_gamma   90.00
#
_symmetry.space_group_name_H-M   'P 1'
#
loop_
_entity.id
_entity.type
_entity.pdbx_description
1 polymer ?
#
loop_
_entity_poly.entity_id
_entity_poly.type
_entity_poly.pdbx_seq_one_letter_code
_entity_poly.pdbx_strand_id
1 'polypeptide(L)'
;MNLLEIIDCLEARADNARALDMSKYMKNKFEFFGVGASERNEIWKPYFKEAKKTKKIDWEFIKICFKHDKRECQYTAAYYLKYMQKFLVEDDIPRLKELVLTKSWWDTVDILDKVIGSIIYNNKKLYPIMLEWSKDDNIWLRRVAIDHQLLRKENTDVQLLEKILINNLNHKEFFVNKAIGWVLRDYSKTNPQWVRNFIEDHRKNMVSLSIREASKYL
;
A
#
# COMPACT_ATOMS: atom_id res chain seq x y z
N MET A 1 -20.50 19.21 2.72
CA MET A 1 -20.12 18.34 1.60
C MET A 1 -20.03 16.93 2.16
N ASN A 2 -20.88 16.04 1.71
CA ASN A 2 -20.96 14.66 2.18
C ASN A 2 -19.98 13.79 1.38
N LEU A 3 -19.11 13.05 2.05
CA LEU A 3 -18.13 12.17 1.37
C LEU A 3 -18.80 11.08 0.50
N LEU A 4 -20.02 10.64 0.84
CA LEU A 4 -20.75 9.65 0.06
C LEU A 4 -21.13 10.15 -1.35
N GLU A 5 -21.31 11.46 -1.55
CA GLU A 5 -21.57 12.05 -2.88
C GLU A 5 -20.44 11.75 -3.89
N ILE A 6 -19.24 11.38 -3.41
CA ILE A 6 -18.14 10.95 -4.29
C ILE A 6 -18.55 9.73 -5.11
N ILE A 7 -19.30 8.79 -4.52
CA ILE A 7 -19.74 7.56 -5.20
C ILE A 7 -20.67 7.92 -6.36
N ASP A 8 -21.63 8.83 -6.12
CA ASP A 8 -22.54 9.30 -7.15
C ASP A 8 -21.79 10.03 -8.29
N CYS A 9 -20.77 10.83 -7.93
CA CYS A 9 -19.91 11.49 -8.91
C CYS A 9 -19.06 10.51 -9.74
N LEU A 10 -18.62 9.41 -9.16
CA LEU A 10 -17.91 8.34 -9.87
C LEU A 10 -18.87 7.61 -10.84
N GLU A 11 -20.06 7.28 -10.38
CA GLU A 11 -21.08 6.61 -11.19
C GLU A 11 -21.52 7.48 -12.37
N ALA A 12 -21.73 8.79 -12.15
CA ALA A 12 -22.09 9.74 -13.20
C ALA A 12 -21.02 9.91 -14.30
N ARG A 13 -19.75 9.52 -14.02
CA ARG A 13 -18.64 9.54 -14.98
C ARG A 13 -18.25 8.14 -15.46
N ALA A 14 -19.14 7.16 -15.31
CA ALA A 14 -18.85 5.79 -15.72
C ALA A 14 -18.59 5.66 -17.22
N ASP A 15 -17.58 4.85 -17.57
CA ASP A 15 -17.20 4.51 -18.94
C ASP A 15 -17.05 2.99 -19.05
N ASN A 16 -18.03 2.33 -19.66
CA ASN A 16 -18.09 0.88 -19.73
C ASN A 16 -16.90 0.27 -20.51
N ALA A 17 -16.43 0.94 -21.55
CA ALA A 17 -15.29 0.43 -22.35
C ALA A 17 -14.01 0.45 -21.50
N ARG A 18 -13.74 1.56 -20.83
CA ARG A 18 -12.60 1.71 -19.92
C ARG A 18 -12.71 0.78 -18.70
N ALA A 19 -13.92 0.57 -18.17
CA ALA A 19 -14.18 -0.35 -17.07
C ALA A 19 -13.72 -1.77 -17.41
N LEU A 20 -14.02 -2.25 -18.62
CA LEU A 20 -13.60 -3.56 -19.10
C LEU A 20 -12.07 -3.68 -19.18
N ASP A 21 -11.39 -2.65 -19.66
CA ASP A 21 -9.92 -2.66 -19.77
C ASP A 21 -9.26 -2.59 -18.40
N MET A 22 -9.80 -1.79 -17.46
CA MET A 22 -9.33 -1.75 -16.07
C MET A 22 -9.53 -3.10 -15.38
N SER A 23 -10.66 -3.78 -15.59
CA SER A 23 -10.93 -5.12 -15.06
C SER A 23 -9.94 -6.14 -15.61
N LYS A 24 -9.69 -6.17 -16.92
CA LYS A 24 -8.69 -7.05 -17.56
C LYS A 24 -7.30 -6.82 -16.98
N TYR A 25 -6.89 -5.56 -16.80
CA TYR A 25 -5.59 -5.23 -16.20
C TYR A 25 -5.46 -5.77 -14.78
N MET A 26 -6.56 -5.77 -14.01
CA MET A 26 -6.64 -6.36 -12.67
C MET A 26 -6.98 -7.87 -12.66
N LYS A 27 -6.75 -8.56 -13.79
CA LYS A 27 -6.98 -10.00 -13.94
C LYS A 27 -8.44 -10.41 -13.68
N ASN A 28 -9.39 -9.54 -14.01
CA ASN A 28 -10.83 -9.69 -13.82
C ASN A 28 -11.23 -9.98 -12.35
N LYS A 29 -10.44 -9.45 -11.39
CA LYS A 29 -10.73 -9.63 -9.97
C LYS A 29 -11.76 -8.63 -9.43
N PHE A 30 -11.92 -7.52 -10.11
CA PHE A 30 -12.77 -6.41 -9.66
C PHE A 30 -13.57 -5.82 -10.82
N GLU A 31 -14.76 -5.33 -10.47
CA GLU A 31 -15.52 -4.46 -11.34
C GLU A 31 -15.10 -3.00 -11.19
N PHE A 32 -15.35 -2.21 -12.24
CA PHE A 32 -14.99 -0.80 -12.29
C PHE A 32 -16.17 0.04 -12.81
N PHE A 33 -16.22 1.32 -12.44
CA PHE A 33 -16.97 2.34 -13.16
C PHE A 33 -16.26 2.72 -14.47
N GLY A 34 -14.94 2.64 -14.52
CA GLY A 34 -14.12 3.08 -15.65
C GLY A 34 -13.62 4.52 -15.51
N VAL A 35 -13.59 5.07 -14.30
CA VAL A 35 -13.13 6.44 -14.04
C VAL A 35 -11.61 6.46 -13.87
N GLY A 36 -10.92 7.23 -14.73
CA GLY A 36 -9.47 7.36 -14.74
C GLY A 36 -8.89 8.04 -13.51
N ALA A 37 -7.57 7.89 -13.27
CA ALA A 37 -6.92 8.44 -12.07
C ALA A 37 -7.02 9.98 -11.98
N SER A 38 -6.87 10.69 -13.10
CA SER A 38 -6.99 12.15 -13.13
C SER A 38 -8.40 12.59 -12.74
N GLU A 39 -9.42 11.97 -13.35
CA GLU A 39 -10.84 12.27 -13.10
C GLU A 39 -11.20 11.99 -11.62
N ARG A 40 -10.73 10.84 -11.06
CA ARG A 40 -10.93 10.55 -9.64
C ARG A 40 -10.32 11.64 -8.74
N ASN A 41 -9.10 12.09 -9.04
CA ASN A 41 -8.44 13.14 -8.28
C ASN A 41 -9.22 14.47 -8.31
N GLU A 42 -9.79 14.81 -9.44
CA GLU A 42 -10.65 16.00 -9.57
C GLU A 42 -11.91 15.89 -8.70
N ILE A 43 -12.57 14.71 -8.73
CA ILE A 43 -13.73 14.41 -7.88
C ILE A 43 -13.36 14.52 -6.40
N TRP A 44 -12.28 13.84 -5.97
CA TRP A 44 -11.91 13.74 -4.55
C TRP A 44 -11.47 15.05 -3.92
N LYS A 45 -10.75 15.87 -4.68
CA LYS A 45 -10.07 17.07 -4.17
C LYS A 45 -10.93 18.00 -3.31
N PRO A 46 -12.14 18.43 -3.72
CA PRO A 46 -12.97 19.29 -2.91
C PRO A 46 -13.46 18.60 -1.63
N TYR A 47 -13.86 17.33 -1.70
CA TYR A 47 -14.39 16.56 -0.57
C TYR A 47 -13.31 16.29 0.48
N PHE A 48 -12.12 15.86 0.05
CA PHE A 48 -11.02 15.59 0.97
C PHE A 48 -10.48 16.86 1.62
N LYS A 49 -10.50 17.99 0.90
CA LYS A 49 -10.14 19.29 1.47
C LYS A 49 -11.10 19.69 2.58
N GLU A 50 -12.38 19.47 2.39
CA GLU A 50 -13.40 19.77 3.42
C GLU A 50 -13.29 18.81 4.60
N ALA A 51 -13.20 17.49 4.34
CA ALA A 51 -13.04 16.49 5.39
C ALA A 51 -11.80 16.73 6.25
N LYS A 52 -10.71 17.23 5.67
CA LYS A 52 -9.47 17.54 6.43
C LYS A 52 -9.66 18.60 7.51
N LYS A 53 -10.64 19.48 7.38
CA LYS A 53 -10.95 20.51 8.37
C LYS A 53 -11.48 19.91 9.67
N THR A 54 -12.15 18.75 9.59
CA THR A 54 -12.70 18.07 10.78
C THR A 54 -11.60 17.46 11.66
N LYS A 55 -10.42 17.18 11.09
CA LYS A 55 -9.29 16.46 11.74
C LYS A 55 -9.66 15.08 12.28
N LYS A 56 -10.77 14.50 11.80
CA LYS A 56 -11.29 13.17 12.21
C LYS A 56 -11.38 12.27 10.99
N ILE A 57 -11.08 10.99 11.18
CA ILE A 57 -11.25 9.97 10.17
C ILE A 57 -12.71 9.52 10.13
N ASP A 58 -13.32 9.55 8.96
CA ASP A 58 -14.65 9.00 8.73
C ASP A 58 -14.56 7.50 8.38
N TRP A 59 -14.57 6.68 9.42
CA TRP A 59 -14.46 5.23 9.29
C TRP A 59 -15.72 4.60 8.70
N GLU A 60 -16.89 5.22 8.85
CA GLU A 60 -18.12 4.71 8.23
C GLU A 60 -18.08 4.90 6.71
N PHE A 61 -17.64 6.06 6.23
CA PHE A 61 -17.39 6.29 4.81
C PHE A 61 -16.41 5.25 4.22
N ILE A 62 -15.28 5.01 4.91
CA ILE A 62 -14.28 4.03 4.48
C ILE A 62 -14.90 2.64 4.37
N LYS A 63 -15.69 2.23 5.35
CA LYS A 63 -16.37 0.93 5.38
C LYS A 63 -17.36 0.79 4.23
N ILE A 64 -18.15 1.81 3.93
CA ILE A 64 -19.08 1.83 2.79
C ILE A 64 -18.29 1.67 1.48
N CYS A 65 -17.23 2.43 1.29
CA CYS A 65 -16.36 2.34 0.11
C CYS A 65 -15.74 0.95 -0.05
N PHE A 66 -15.25 0.31 1.01
CA PHE A 66 -14.65 -1.03 0.93
C PHE A 66 -15.68 -2.13 0.69
N LYS A 67 -16.95 -1.95 1.10
CA LYS A 67 -18.04 -2.88 0.78
C LYS A 67 -18.51 -2.78 -0.67
N HIS A 68 -18.36 -1.62 -1.29
CA HIS A 68 -18.85 -1.37 -2.64
C HIS A 68 -18.17 -2.28 -3.68
N ASP A 69 -18.90 -2.71 -4.73
CA ASP A 69 -18.36 -3.64 -5.72
C ASP A 69 -17.39 -3.00 -6.70
N LYS A 70 -17.56 -1.70 -6.98
CA LYS A 70 -16.67 -0.98 -7.91
C LYS A 70 -15.36 -0.58 -7.24
N ARG A 71 -14.24 -0.96 -7.88
CA ARG A 71 -12.88 -0.82 -7.35
C ARG A 71 -12.49 0.63 -7.06
N GLU A 72 -12.99 1.58 -7.83
CA GLU A 72 -12.76 3.01 -7.59
C GLU A 72 -13.22 3.46 -6.20
N CYS A 73 -14.20 2.78 -5.59
CA CYS A 73 -14.61 3.07 -4.22
C CYS A 73 -13.51 2.69 -3.22
N GLN A 74 -12.88 1.51 -3.37
CA GLN A 74 -11.74 1.14 -2.52
C GLN A 74 -10.56 2.10 -2.72
N TYR A 75 -10.29 2.54 -3.96
CA TYR A 75 -9.30 3.59 -4.20
C TYR A 75 -9.66 4.88 -3.47
N THR A 76 -10.93 5.29 -3.51
CA THR A 76 -11.40 6.50 -2.83
C THR A 76 -11.09 6.44 -1.34
N ALA A 77 -11.42 5.34 -0.67
CA ALA A 77 -11.13 5.16 0.75
C ALA A 77 -9.62 5.12 1.06
N ALA A 78 -8.84 4.40 0.25
CA ALA A 78 -7.39 4.31 0.45
C ALA A 78 -6.69 5.69 0.26
N TYR A 79 -7.08 6.45 -0.77
CA TYR A 79 -6.56 7.80 -0.99
C TYR A 79 -7.08 8.81 0.03
N TYR A 80 -8.32 8.66 0.51
CA TYR A 80 -8.81 9.45 1.64
C TYR A 80 -7.95 9.23 2.89
N LEU A 81 -7.66 7.98 3.26
CA LEU A 81 -6.76 7.66 4.36
C LEU A 81 -5.37 8.26 4.17
N LYS A 82 -4.81 8.15 2.96
CA LYS A 82 -3.53 8.77 2.62
C LYS A 82 -3.56 10.30 2.77
N TYR A 83 -4.66 10.95 2.38
CA TYR A 83 -4.83 12.39 2.52
C TYR A 83 -4.97 12.82 3.99
N MET A 84 -5.59 11.97 4.80
CA MET A 84 -5.85 12.18 6.22
C MET A 84 -4.79 11.58 7.15
N GLN A 85 -3.72 10.96 6.62
CA GLN A 85 -2.78 10.11 7.37
C GLN A 85 -2.19 10.74 8.62
N LYS A 86 -2.03 12.07 8.67
CA LYS A 86 -1.51 12.78 9.85
C LYS A 86 -2.43 12.77 11.07
N PHE A 87 -3.69 12.36 10.90
CA PHE A 87 -4.68 12.26 11.96
C PHE A 87 -4.90 10.82 12.43
N LEU A 88 -4.23 9.87 11.79
CA LEU A 88 -4.25 8.47 12.20
C LEU A 88 -3.32 8.25 13.39
N VAL A 89 -3.74 7.36 14.28
CA VAL A 89 -3.02 6.98 15.50
C VAL A 89 -2.82 5.48 15.58
N GLU A 90 -2.06 5.01 16.59
CA GLU A 90 -1.75 3.58 16.75
C GLU A 90 -3.01 2.71 16.91
N ASP A 91 -4.06 3.22 17.55
CA ASP A 91 -5.33 2.51 17.73
C ASP A 91 -6.08 2.25 16.41
N ASP A 92 -5.68 2.88 15.33
CA ASP A 92 -6.23 2.65 13.99
C ASP A 92 -5.60 1.45 13.27
N ILE A 93 -4.47 0.93 13.74
CA ILE A 93 -3.76 -0.20 13.11
C ILE A 93 -4.66 -1.44 12.91
N PRO A 94 -5.50 -1.86 13.88
CA PRO A 94 -6.39 -3.01 13.66
C PRO A 94 -7.38 -2.78 12.51
N ARG A 95 -7.96 -1.57 12.39
CA ARG A 95 -8.87 -1.23 11.28
C ARG A 95 -8.15 -1.20 9.94
N LEU A 96 -6.93 -0.65 9.90
CA LEU A 96 -6.10 -0.65 8.69
C LEU A 96 -5.71 -2.07 8.28
N LYS A 97 -5.42 -2.97 9.24
CA LYS A 97 -5.21 -4.41 8.99
C LYS A 97 -6.43 -5.03 8.30
N GLU A 98 -7.63 -4.77 8.78
CA GLU A 98 -8.86 -5.24 8.16
C GLU A 98 -8.99 -4.78 6.69
N LEU A 99 -8.66 -3.52 6.40
CA LEU A 99 -8.70 -3.00 5.02
C LEU A 99 -7.67 -3.69 4.13
N VAL A 100 -6.46 -3.97 4.64
CA VAL A 100 -5.44 -4.74 3.91
C VAL A 100 -5.94 -6.14 3.56
N LEU A 101 -6.73 -6.75 4.46
CA LEU A 101 -7.28 -8.11 4.29
C LEU A 101 -8.58 -8.14 3.47
N THR A 102 -9.20 -6.97 3.20
CA THR A 102 -10.48 -6.88 2.49
C THR A 102 -10.26 -6.53 1.02
N LYS A 103 -10.80 -7.35 0.10
CA LYS A 103 -10.66 -7.17 -1.36
C LYS A 103 -9.20 -6.90 -1.77
N SER A 104 -8.26 -7.63 -1.15
CA SER A 104 -6.82 -7.42 -1.23
C SER A 104 -6.27 -7.57 -2.64
N TRP A 105 -5.53 -6.56 -3.11
CA TRP A 105 -4.72 -6.61 -4.32
C TRP A 105 -3.65 -5.51 -4.23
N TRP A 106 -2.59 -5.62 -5.02
CA TRP A 106 -1.44 -4.70 -4.96
C TRP A 106 -1.80 -3.22 -5.07
N ASP A 107 -2.80 -2.86 -5.83
CA ASP A 107 -3.23 -1.49 -6.14
C ASP A 107 -3.78 -0.71 -4.94
N THR A 108 -4.46 -1.38 -4.00
CA THR A 108 -4.90 -0.77 -2.74
C THR A 108 -3.89 -0.99 -1.61
N VAL A 109 -3.26 -2.17 -1.56
CA VAL A 109 -2.27 -2.50 -0.54
C VAL A 109 -1.08 -1.55 -0.61
N ASP A 110 -0.59 -1.18 -1.82
CA ASP A 110 0.54 -0.26 -2.03
C ASP A 110 0.22 1.22 -1.70
N ILE A 111 -1.04 1.52 -1.37
CA ILE A 111 -1.43 2.81 -0.80
C ILE A 111 -1.48 2.68 0.73
N LEU A 112 -2.07 1.60 1.23
CA LEU A 112 -2.24 1.35 2.65
C LEU A 112 -0.90 1.10 3.36
N ASP A 113 0.09 0.51 2.69
CA ASP A 113 1.44 0.31 3.24
C ASP A 113 2.06 1.64 3.69
N LYS A 114 1.92 2.69 2.89
CA LYS A 114 2.44 4.04 3.19
C LYS A 114 1.64 4.72 4.30
N VAL A 115 0.33 4.48 4.33
CA VAL A 115 -0.54 4.99 5.41
C VAL A 115 -0.13 4.36 6.75
N ILE A 116 -0.03 3.03 6.80
CA ILE A 116 0.42 2.28 7.98
C ILE A 116 1.86 2.67 8.31
N GLY A 117 2.72 2.75 7.32
CA GLY A 117 4.10 3.19 7.47
C GLY A 117 4.24 4.56 8.15
N SER A 118 3.32 5.51 7.89
CA SER A 118 3.36 6.82 8.53
C SER A 118 3.10 6.75 10.04
N ILE A 119 2.25 5.84 10.50
CA ILE A 119 1.99 5.60 11.93
C ILE A 119 3.22 4.93 12.58
N ILE A 120 3.74 3.89 11.94
CA ILE A 120 4.92 3.15 12.42
C ILE A 120 6.15 4.05 12.51
N TYR A 121 6.34 4.98 11.56
CA TYR A 121 7.46 5.92 11.55
C TYR A 121 7.52 6.78 12.82
N ASN A 122 6.38 7.22 13.29
CA ASN A 122 6.27 8.07 14.47
C ASN A 122 6.33 7.31 15.79
N ASN A 123 6.24 5.98 15.78
CA ASN A 123 6.17 5.16 17.00
C ASN A 123 6.90 3.82 16.84
N LYS A 124 8.17 3.80 17.23
CA LYS A 124 9.00 2.58 17.18
C LYS A 124 8.48 1.42 18.05
N LYS A 125 7.61 1.69 19.04
CA LYS A 125 6.97 0.63 19.84
C LYS A 125 6.10 -0.30 19.00
N LEU A 126 5.71 0.14 17.79
CA LEU A 126 4.91 -0.65 16.84
C LEU A 126 5.75 -1.57 15.92
N TYR A 127 7.09 -1.53 16.00
CA TYR A 127 7.96 -2.40 15.21
C TYR A 127 7.67 -3.90 15.37
N PRO A 128 7.30 -4.41 16.58
CA PRO A 128 6.90 -5.80 16.74
C PRO A 128 5.73 -6.20 15.83
N ILE A 129 4.79 -5.30 15.55
CA ILE A 129 3.66 -5.55 14.62
C ILE A 129 4.18 -5.82 13.20
N MET A 130 5.13 -5.02 12.73
CA MET A 130 5.72 -5.22 11.40
C MET A 130 6.54 -6.51 11.32
N LEU A 131 7.23 -6.88 12.40
CA LEU A 131 7.94 -8.16 12.49
C LEU A 131 6.97 -9.36 12.52
N GLU A 132 5.84 -9.24 13.20
CA GLU A 132 4.75 -10.23 13.17
C GLU A 132 4.18 -10.36 11.77
N TRP A 133 3.76 -9.26 11.14
CA TRP A 133 3.19 -9.27 9.79
C TRP A 133 4.17 -9.78 8.73
N SER A 134 5.47 -9.59 8.94
CA SER A 134 6.49 -10.14 8.03
C SER A 134 6.55 -11.67 8.01
N LYS A 135 5.91 -12.34 8.96
CA LYS A 135 5.82 -13.80 9.08
C LYS A 135 4.39 -14.33 8.94
N ASP A 136 3.41 -13.45 8.72
CA ASP A 136 2.00 -13.82 8.62
C ASP A 136 1.75 -14.75 7.42
N ASP A 137 0.75 -15.62 7.51
CA ASP A 137 0.35 -16.48 6.40
C ASP A 137 -0.23 -15.69 5.23
N ASN A 138 -0.80 -14.52 5.49
CA ASN A 138 -1.35 -13.63 4.48
C ASN A 138 -0.25 -12.82 3.78
N ILE A 139 -0.08 -13.05 2.48
CA ILE A 139 0.95 -12.40 1.65
C ILE A 139 0.84 -10.87 1.59
N TRP A 140 -0.36 -10.31 1.79
CA TRP A 140 -0.56 -8.88 1.74
C TRP A 140 -0.08 -8.19 3.01
N LEU A 141 -0.20 -8.84 4.18
CA LEU A 141 0.41 -8.36 5.42
C LEU A 141 1.94 -8.42 5.34
N ARG A 142 2.50 -9.50 4.78
CA ARG A 142 3.94 -9.57 4.47
C ARG A 142 4.38 -8.44 3.56
N ARG A 143 3.59 -8.17 2.50
CA ARG A 143 3.89 -7.08 1.56
C ARG A 143 3.88 -5.72 2.27
N VAL A 144 2.88 -5.42 3.10
CA VAL A 144 2.84 -4.20 3.91
C VAL A 144 4.07 -4.10 4.81
N ALA A 145 4.44 -5.18 5.50
CA ALA A 145 5.62 -5.21 6.36
C ALA A 145 6.90 -4.90 5.57
N ILE A 146 7.06 -5.41 4.36
CA ILE A 146 8.21 -5.14 3.49
C ILE A 146 8.22 -3.68 3.02
N ASP A 147 7.07 -3.18 2.53
CA ASP A 147 6.98 -1.91 1.81
C ASP A 147 6.71 -0.68 2.71
N HIS A 148 6.38 -0.86 4.01
CA HIS A 148 5.99 0.24 4.91
C HIS A 148 7.05 1.34 5.11
N GLN A 149 8.31 1.07 4.76
CA GLN A 149 9.41 2.04 4.83
C GLN A 149 9.78 2.65 3.47
N LEU A 150 9.08 2.33 2.38
CA LEU A 150 9.36 2.90 1.06
C LEU A 150 9.44 4.43 1.10
N LEU A 151 10.40 4.99 0.36
CA LEU A 151 10.65 6.42 0.19
C LEU A 151 11.15 7.16 1.44
N ARG A 152 11.51 6.46 2.51
CA ARG A 152 12.08 7.08 3.73
C ARG A 152 13.54 7.50 3.57
N LYS A 153 14.23 7.03 2.55
CA LYS A 153 15.62 7.37 2.26
C LYS A 153 16.51 7.15 3.49
N GLU A 154 17.21 8.20 3.95
CA GLU A 154 18.10 8.18 5.11
C GLU A 154 17.38 7.88 6.43
N ASN A 155 16.06 8.05 6.47
CA ASN A 155 15.23 7.74 7.64
C ASN A 155 14.75 6.28 7.68
N THR A 156 15.21 5.44 6.74
CA THR A 156 14.92 4.01 6.77
C THR A 156 15.60 3.37 7.98
N ASP A 157 14.84 2.66 8.82
CA ASP A 157 15.40 1.81 9.86
C ASP A 157 15.91 0.53 9.21
N VAL A 158 17.22 0.51 8.94
CA VAL A 158 17.87 -0.56 8.17
C VAL A 158 17.86 -1.88 8.92
N GLN A 159 17.97 -1.85 10.25
CA GLN A 159 17.95 -3.07 11.07
C GLN A 159 16.57 -3.73 11.05
N LEU A 160 15.51 -2.93 11.11
CA LEU A 160 14.15 -3.43 10.98
C LEU A 160 13.90 -3.98 9.57
N LEU A 161 14.33 -3.22 8.54
CA LEU A 161 14.21 -3.64 7.14
C LEU A 161 14.88 -4.98 6.90
N GLU A 162 16.13 -5.14 7.34
CA GLU A 162 16.89 -6.38 7.20
C GLU A 162 16.18 -7.58 7.81
N LYS A 163 15.70 -7.47 9.05
CA LYS A 163 14.95 -8.52 9.74
C LYS A 163 13.70 -8.93 8.97
N ILE A 164 12.95 -7.94 8.47
CA ILE A 164 11.73 -8.18 7.68
C ILE A 164 12.07 -8.89 6.36
N LEU A 165 13.13 -8.46 5.68
CA LEU A 165 13.57 -9.08 4.43
C LEU A 165 13.99 -10.53 4.65
N ILE A 166 14.80 -10.81 5.69
CA ILE A 166 15.24 -12.17 6.03
C ILE A 166 14.04 -13.09 6.29
N ASN A 167 12.99 -12.62 6.97
CA ASN A 167 11.77 -13.40 7.21
C ASN A 167 11.03 -13.78 5.92
N ASN A 168 11.34 -13.15 4.79
CA ASN A 168 10.65 -13.30 3.52
C ASN A 168 11.52 -13.86 2.38
N LEU A 169 12.79 -14.20 2.67
CA LEU A 169 13.66 -14.88 1.70
C LEU A 169 13.11 -16.28 1.38
N ASN A 170 13.37 -16.79 0.17
CA ASN A 170 12.84 -18.06 -0.34
C ASN A 170 11.31 -18.15 -0.43
N HIS A 171 10.60 -17.04 -0.32
CA HIS A 171 9.15 -17.05 -0.45
C HIS A 171 8.72 -17.39 -1.88
N LYS A 172 7.63 -18.16 -2.05
CA LYS A 172 7.18 -18.61 -3.39
C LYS A 172 6.30 -17.58 -4.11
N GLU A 173 5.66 -16.69 -3.36
CA GLU A 173 4.68 -15.75 -3.89
C GLU A 173 5.31 -14.59 -4.65
N PHE A 174 4.79 -14.33 -5.86
CA PHE A 174 5.25 -13.27 -6.74
C PHE A 174 5.24 -11.89 -6.07
N PHE A 175 4.14 -11.54 -5.40
CA PHE A 175 3.98 -10.20 -4.81
C PHE A 175 4.89 -9.94 -3.63
N VAL A 176 5.27 -10.96 -2.87
CA VAL A 176 6.27 -10.86 -1.80
C VAL A 176 7.65 -10.63 -2.39
N ASN A 177 8.05 -11.45 -3.37
CA ASN A 177 9.34 -11.30 -4.04
C ASN A 177 9.49 -9.99 -4.81
N LYS A 178 8.38 -9.48 -5.36
CA LYS A 178 8.35 -8.18 -6.02
C LYS A 178 8.55 -7.04 -5.01
N ALA A 179 7.94 -7.12 -3.83
CA ALA A 179 8.12 -6.17 -2.74
C ALA A 179 9.57 -6.13 -2.25
N ILE A 180 10.20 -7.29 -2.03
CA ILE A 180 11.63 -7.38 -1.66
C ILE A 180 12.50 -6.63 -2.68
N GLY A 181 12.31 -6.92 -3.96
CA GLY A 181 13.06 -6.25 -5.01
C GLY A 181 12.79 -4.76 -5.08
N TRP A 182 11.55 -4.34 -4.81
CA TRP A 182 11.14 -2.93 -4.88
C TRP A 182 11.73 -2.11 -3.74
N VAL A 183 11.65 -2.58 -2.49
CA VAL A 183 12.20 -1.85 -1.34
C VAL A 183 13.73 -1.78 -1.41
N LEU A 184 14.41 -2.84 -1.85
CA LEU A 184 15.86 -2.82 -2.06
C LEU A 184 16.26 -1.85 -3.17
N ARG A 185 15.53 -1.82 -4.28
CA ARG A 185 15.72 -0.86 -5.38
C ARG A 185 15.50 0.58 -4.93
N ASP A 186 14.51 0.83 -4.09
CA ASP A 186 14.26 2.17 -3.54
C ASP A 186 15.42 2.60 -2.64
N TYR A 187 15.82 1.71 -1.71
CA TYR A 187 16.90 2.00 -0.77
C TYR A 187 18.28 2.06 -1.42
N SER A 188 18.52 1.38 -2.56
CA SER A 188 19.78 1.45 -3.29
C SER A 188 20.13 2.88 -3.78
N LYS A 189 19.13 3.74 -3.93
CA LYS A 189 19.33 5.15 -4.27
C LYS A 189 19.91 5.95 -3.11
N THR A 190 19.77 5.45 -1.89
CA THR A 190 20.26 6.09 -0.65
C THR A 190 21.55 5.43 -0.18
N ASN A 191 21.57 4.10 -0.11
CA ASN A 191 22.73 3.33 0.32
C ASN A 191 22.99 2.13 -0.61
N PRO A 192 23.59 2.34 -1.79
CA PRO A 192 23.83 1.28 -2.75
C PRO A 192 24.78 0.20 -2.22
N GLN A 193 25.74 0.56 -1.37
CA GLN A 193 26.69 -0.41 -0.83
C GLN A 193 26.02 -1.41 0.10
N TRP A 194 25.13 -0.96 0.98
CA TRP A 194 24.39 -1.84 1.85
C TRP A 194 23.53 -2.82 1.05
N VAL A 195 22.87 -2.34 -0.02
CA VAL A 195 22.04 -3.20 -0.86
C VAL A 195 22.87 -4.22 -1.64
N ARG A 196 24.09 -3.85 -2.12
CA ARG A 196 25.02 -4.82 -2.73
C ARG A 196 25.40 -5.92 -1.74
N ASN A 197 25.80 -5.55 -0.56
CA ASN A 197 26.20 -6.50 0.49
C ASN A 197 25.03 -7.42 0.85
N PHE A 198 23.82 -6.86 1.07
CA PHE A 198 22.63 -7.66 1.35
C PHE A 198 22.35 -8.70 0.26
N ILE A 199 22.43 -8.30 -1.03
CA ILE A 199 22.23 -9.23 -2.16
C ILE A 199 23.31 -10.30 -2.17
N GLU A 200 24.55 -9.96 -1.90
CA GLU A 200 25.68 -10.89 -1.90
C GLU A 200 25.54 -11.92 -0.77
N ASP A 201 25.30 -11.47 0.44
CA ASP A 201 25.17 -12.30 1.65
C ASP A 201 23.98 -13.27 1.55
N HIS A 202 22.90 -12.83 0.90
CA HIS A 202 21.65 -13.60 0.83
C HIS A 202 21.33 -14.16 -0.57
N ARG A 203 22.24 -14.08 -1.52
CA ARG A 203 22.03 -14.47 -2.93
C ARG A 203 21.41 -15.86 -3.10
N LYS A 204 21.85 -16.84 -2.31
CA LYS A 204 21.34 -18.22 -2.37
C LYS A 204 19.88 -18.36 -1.95
N ASN A 205 19.41 -17.42 -1.13
CA ASN A 205 18.06 -17.41 -0.56
C ASN A 205 17.14 -16.37 -1.24
N MET A 206 17.66 -15.58 -2.17
CA MET A 206 16.88 -14.61 -2.92
C MET A 206 16.40 -15.19 -4.25
N VAL A 207 15.13 -14.95 -4.58
CA VAL A 207 14.58 -15.32 -5.87
C VAL A 207 15.13 -14.38 -6.96
N SER A 208 15.38 -14.89 -8.16
CA SER A 208 15.91 -14.13 -9.30
C SER A 208 15.12 -12.85 -9.60
N LEU A 209 13.80 -12.86 -9.40
CA LEU A 209 12.95 -11.66 -9.53
C LEU A 209 13.38 -10.56 -8.58
N SER A 210 13.58 -10.89 -7.30
CA SER A 210 13.98 -9.91 -6.27
C SER A 210 15.35 -9.33 -6.56
N ILE A 211 16.32 -10.15 -6.96
CA ILE A 211 17.67 -9.71 -7.33
C ILE A 211 17.61 -8.75 -8.52
N ARG A 212 16.92 -9.15 -9.61
CA ARG A 212 16.79 -8.32 -10.80
C ARG A 212 16.15 -6.95 -10.53
N GLU A 213 15.11 -6.91 -9.70
CA GLU A 213 14.46 -5.65 -9.34
C GLU A 213 15.34 -4.78 -8.45
N ALA A 214 16.01 -5.37 -7.46
CA ALA A 214 16.90 -4.68 -6.54
C ALA A 214 18.11 -4.04 -7.23
N SER A 215 18.64 -4.71 -8.27
CA SER A 215 19.88 -4.31 -8.95
C SER A 215 19.72 -3.22 -10.01
N LYS A 216 18.51 -2.67 -10.20
CA LYS A 216 18.25 -1.70 -11.31
C LYS A 216 19.05 -0.39 -11.22
N TYR A 217 19.54 -0.04 -10.04
CA TYR A 217 20.32 1.18 -9.80
C TYR A 217 21.65 0.92 -9.04
N LEU A 218 22.16 -0.32 -9.12
CA LEU A 218 23.43 -0.71 -8.51
C LEU A 218 24.60 -0.69 -9.49
#